data_7595fb0a9fd86c754715873b6ad723fb
#
_entry.id   7595fb0a9fd86c754715873b6ad723fb
#
_cell.length_a   1.000
_cell.length_b   1.000
_cell.length_c   1.000
_cell.angle_alpha   90.00
_cell.angle_beta   90.00
_cell.angle_gamma   90.00
#
_symmetry.space_group_name_H-M   'P 1'
#
loop_
_entity.id
_entity.type
_entity.pdbx_description
1 polymer ?
#
loop_
_entity_poly.entity_id
_entity_poly.type
_entity_poly.pdbx_seq_one_letter_code
_entity_poly.pdbx_strand_id
1 'polypeptide(L)'
;MCAAMVTSLFAGCGSSDSSTTASNSGSTTGDGTEAAAEDAVEDATESAESEVVTNTFGDPNGTHLEMWTFVELHGQHYGKMAEVWNEEHPDQTIEITCTTYPYSDMHTKLLTALQAGTGAPDICDVEVGQFPNVVAGLDQWLVPLDDYAAPYMETMVKARMDTYAGEDGHYYGAPYHVGATVMYYNVAAMAEAMGISEDEVTAKIDSVVTWDDYQALGDEYVAAIGEEGKYFTSVDTGGTDWLWLAMAEYGDDWTGGFDDPANVQLDSVQKM
;
A
#
# COMPACT_ATOMS: atom_id res chain seq x y z
N MET A 1 -22.79 34.00 -26.20
CA MET A 1 -22.01 34.42 -27.36
C MET A 1 -20.60 34.65 -26.95
N CYS A 2 -19.71 33.84 -27.38
CA CYS A 2 -18.38 33.94 -27.95
C CYS A 2 -17.65 32.62 -27.74
N ALA A 3 -17.58 31.88 -28.82
CA ALA A 3 -16.72 30.73 -29.00
C ALA A 3 -15.30 31.23 -29.28
N ALA A 4 -14.30 30.56 -28.70
CA ALA A 4 -12.94 30.64 -29.21
C ALA A 4 -12.39 29.20 -29.32
N MET A 5 -12.37 28.72 -30.56
CA MET A 5 -11.60 27.54 -30.96
C MET A 5 -10.11 27.86 -30.94
N VAL A 6 -9.32 27.00 -30.34
CA VAL A 6 -7.88 26.93 -30.58
C VAL A 6 -7.57 25.55 -31.17
N THR A 7 -7.34 25.55 -32.47
CA THR A 7 -6.76 24.45 -33.22
C THR A 7 -5.25 24.54 -33.15
N SER A 8 -4.57 23.51 -32.61
CA SER A 8 -3.13 23.36 -32.80
C SER A 8 -2.83 22.12 -33.65
N LEU A 9 -2.21 22.40 -34.76
CA LEU A 9 -1.71 21.48 -35.77
C LEU A 9 -0.53 20.64 -35.21
N PHE A 10 -0.62 19.36 -35.41
CA PHE A 10 0.54 18.46 -35.39
C PHE A 10 1.03 18.28 -36.83
N ALA A 11 2.24 18.73 -37.10
CA ALA A 11 2.99 18.36 -38.30
C ALA A 11 3.94 17.24 -37.99
N GLY A 12 3.78 16.12 -38.69
CA GLY A 12 4.72 15.02 -38.70
C GLY A 12 5.77 15.22 -39.78
N CYS A 13 6.93 14.62 -39.58
CA CYS A 13 7.92 14.16 -40.55
C CYS A 13 8.76 13.12 -39.84
N GLY A 14 9.02 11.91 -40.33
CA GLY A 14 9.23 11.43 -41.68
C GLY A 14 10.51 10.62 -41.66
N SER A 15 10.38 9.37 -42.02
CA SER A 15 11.41 8.32 -42.08
C SER A 15 12.62 8.67 -42.95
N SER A 16 13.78 8.06 -42.65
CA SER A 16 14.61 7.42 -43.71
C SER A 16 15.65 6.49 -43.12
N ASP A 17 15.64 5.27 -43.65
CA ASP A 17 16.64 4.23 -43.58
C ASP A 17 18.03 4.68 -44.08
N SER A 18 19.10 4.08 -43.55
CA SER A 18 20.16 3.53 -44.37
C SER A 18 21.15 2.68 -43.54
N SER A 19 21.26 1.44 -43.92
CA SER A 19 22.32 0.47 -43.67
C SER A 19 23.68 0.95 -44.11
N THR A 20 24.75 0.58 -43.43
CA THR A 20 25.92 -0.02 -44.04
C THR A 20 26.87 -0.66 -43.00
N THR A 21 27.25 -1.87 -43.28
CA THR A 21 28.32 -2.73 -42.78
C THR A 21 29.70 -2.13 -42.98
N ALA A 22 30.62 -2.38 -42.04
CA ALA A 22 31.93 -3.01 -42.35
C ALA A 22 32.83 -3.14 -41.10
N SER A 23 33.36 -4.32 -40.95
CA SER A 23 34.43 -4.88 -40.16
C SER A 23 35.73 -4.08 -40.15
N ASN A 24 36.50 -4.12 -39.09
CA ASN A 24 37.78 -4.89 -39.03
C ASN A 24 38.58 -4.66 -37.73
N SER A 25 38.97 -5.77 -37.12
CA SER A 25 40.17 -6.19 -36.43
C SER A 25 41.17 -5.19 -35.83
N GLY A 26 41.64 -5.55 -34.63
CA GLY A 26 42.94 -5.13 -34.11
C GLY A 26 43.14 -5.28 -32.61
N SER A 27 43.59 -6.44 -32.19
CA SER A 27 44.46 -6.87 -31.08
C SER A 27 45.19 -5.76 -30.29
N THR A 28 45.20 -5.79 -28.94
CA THR A 28 46.25 -6.30 -28.03
C THR A 28 46.05 -5.83 -26.57
N THR A 29 46.07 -6.82 -25.71
CA THR A 29 46.70 -6.91 -24.35
C THR A 29 46.65 -5.72 -23.38
N GLY A 30 46.16 -6.02 -22.16
CA GLY A 30 46.38 -5.24 -20.93
C GLY A 30 45.49 -5.67 -19.77
N ASP A 31 45.99 -6.60 -19.05
CA ASP A 31 45.78 -7.08 -17.70
C ASP A 31 45.13 -6.03 -16.71
N GLY A 32 44.22 -6.49 -15.84
CA GLY A 32 43.80 -5.73 -14.65
C GLY A 32 42.35 -5.92 -14.26
N THR A 33 42.06 -7.02 -13.52
CA THR A 33 41.02 -7.18 -12.47
C THR A 33 40.10 -5.98 -12.23
N GLU A 34 38.90 -6.07 -12.77
CA GLU A 34 37.71 -5.42 -12.21
C GLU A 34 36.46 -5.97 -12.93
N ALA A 35 35.95 -7.09 -12.47
CA ALA A 35 34.68 -7.64 -12.94
C ALA A 35 34.11 -8.56 -11.88
N ALA A 36 33.40 -7.98 -10.92
CA ALA A 36 32.46 -8.69 -10.04
C ALA A 36 31.58 -7.71 -9.28
N ALA A 37 30.81 -6.88 -9.95
CA ALA A 37 29.79 -6.06 -9.28
C ALA A 37 28.65 -5.56 -10.19
N GLU A 38 28.47 -6.11 -11.40
CA GLU A 38 27.40 -5.67 -12.31
C GLU A 38 26.33 -6.72 -12.63
N ASP A 39 26.41 -7.92 -12.06
CA ASP A 39 25.52 -9.03 -12.46
C ASP A 39 24.46 -9.38 -11.39
N ALA A 40 24.19 -8.48 -10.42
CA ALA A 40 23.21 -8.71 -9.36
C ALA A 40 22.06 -7.70 -9.30
N VAL A 41 21.88 -6.83 -10.29
CA VAL A 41 20.84 -5.78 -10.26
C VAL A 41 19.80 -5.91 -11.39
N GLU A 42 19.94 -6.86 -12.30
CA GLU A 42 18.97 -7.05 -13.40
C GLU A 42 17.83 -8.05 -13.12
N ASP A 43 17.79 -8.71 -11.95
CA ASP A 43 16.76 -9.71 -11.64
C ASP A 43 15.71 -9.27 -10.62
N ALA A 44 15.57 -7.96 -10.36
CA ALA A 44 14.57 -7.41 -9.41
C ALA A 44 13.53 -6.51 -10.07
N THR A 45 13.42 -6.45 -11.39
CA THR A 45 12.44 -5.63 -12.12
C THR A 45 11.61 -6.42 -13.15
N GLU A 46 11.46 -7.72 -13.00
CA GLU A 46 10.28 -8.38 -13.51
C GLU A 46 9.16 -8.16 -12.46
N SER A 47 8.52 -6.99 -12.53
CA SER A 47 7.19 -6.83 -11.95
C SER A 47 6.31 -7.87 -12.63
N ALA A 48 6.01 -8.97 -11.93
CA ALA A 48 4.96 -9.86 -12.33
C ALA A 48 3.76 -8.95 -12.59
N GLU A 49 3.31 -8.84 -13.84
CA GLU A 49 2.02 -8.24 -14.19
C GLU A 49 1.01 -9.02 -13.37
N SER A 50 0.56 -8.46 -12.26
CA SER A 50 -0.44 -9.10 -11.43
C SER A 50 -1.71 -9.15 -12.27
N GLU A 51 -2.12 -10.36 -12.60
CA GLU A 51 -3.26 -10.62 -13.46
C GLU A 51 -4.53 -10.06 -12.79
N VAL A 52 -5.37 -9.39 -13.58
CA VAL A 52 -6.69 -8.95 -13.12
C VAL A 52 -7.56 -10.18 -12.93
N VAL A 53 -8.03 -10.38 -11.70
CA VAL A 53 -8.87 -11.54 -11.32
C VAL A 53 -10.28 -11.08 -11.04
N THR A 54 -11.27 -11.75 -11.60
CA THR A 54 -12.69 -11.45 -11.36
C THR A 54 -13.40 -12.69 -10.84
N ASN A 55 -14.11 -12.54 -9.72
CA ASN A 55 -14.93 -13.58 -9.09
C ASN A 55 -16.32 -13.04 -8.79
N THR A 56 -17.35 -13.86 -9.02
CA THR A 56 -18.74 -13.51 -8.74
C THR A 56 -19.31 -14.42 -7.67
N PHE A 57 -20.04 -13.84 -6.72
CA PHE A 57 -20.58 -14.51 -5.54
C PHE A 57 -22.05 -14.09 -5.31
N GLY A 58 -22.79 -14.92 -4.58
CA GLY A 58 -24.17 -14.60 -4.18
C GLY A 58 -25.23 -15.17 -5.10
N ASP A 59 -26.40 -14.52 -5.16
CA ASP A 59 -27.56 -14.98 -5.91
C ASP A 59 -27.58 -14.35 -7.31
N PRO A 60 -27.48 -15.15 -8.39
CA PRO A 60 -27.52 -14.61 -9.76
C PRO A 60 -28.83 -13.94 -10.17
N ASN A 61 -29.88 -14.04 -9.34
CA ASN A 61 -31.16 -13.34 -9.57
C ASN A 61 -31.30 -12.11 -8.66
N GLY A 62 -30.33 -11.85 -7.78
CA GLY A 62 -30.31 -10.72 -6.86
C GLY A 62 -29.93 -9.41 -7.55
N THR A 63 -29.86 -8.34 -6.74
CA THR A 63 -29.32 -7.07 -7.22
C THR A 63 -27.82 -7.22 -7.51
N HIS A 64 -27.40 -6.91 -8.74
CA HIS A 64 -26.01 -6.99 -9.13
C HIS A 64 -25.24 -5.78 -8.61
N LEU A 65 -24.05 -6.05 -7.99
CA LEU A 65 -23.11 -5.05 -7.48
C LEU A 65 -21.71 -5.31 -8.05
N GLU A 66 -21.08 -4.27 -8.55
CA GLU A 66 -19.68 -4.28 -8.97
C GLU A 66 -18.79 -3.82 -7.82
N MET A 67 -17.76 -4.59 -7.51
CA MET A 67 -16.76 -4.24 -6.51
C MET A 67 -15.35 -4.28 -7.09
N TRP A 68 -14.55 -3.26 -6.79
CA TRP A 68 -13.13 -3.24 -7.09
C TRP A 68 -12.30 -3.34 -5.82
N THR A 69 -11.27 -4.17 -5.89
CA THR A 69 -10.28 -4.34 -4.81
C THR A 69 -8.88 -4.50 -5.40
N PHE A 70 -7.85 -4.37 -4.55
CA PHE A 70 -6.45 -4.63 -4.88
C PHE A 70 -5.88 -5.83 -4.11
N VAL A 71 -6.72 -6.51 -3.33
CA VAL A 71 -6.36 -7.72 -2.57
C VAL A 71 -7.42 -8.79 -2.80
N GLU A 72 -7.04 -9.93 -3.40
CA GLU A 72 -7.97 -11.01 -3.71
C GLU A 72 -8.71 -11.53 -2.47
N LEU A 73 -8.03 -11.62 -1.31
CA LEU A 73 -8.65 -12.05 -0.05
C LEU A 73 -9.76 -11.11 0.41
N HIS A 74 -9.67 -9.80 0.11
CA HIS A 74 -10.75 -8.86 0.39
C HIS A 74 -11.96 -9.17 -0.49
N GLY A 75 -11.76 -9.38 -1.79
CA GLY A 75 -12.83 -9.80 -2.70
C GLY A 75 -13.53 -11.08 -2.25
N GLN A 76 -12.78 -12.08 -1.82
CA GLN A 76 -13.32 -13.32 -1.26
C GLN A 76 -14.13 -13.09 0.04
N HIS A 77 -13.67 -12.18 0.91
CA HIS A 77 -14.39 -11.81 2.12
C HIS A 77 -15.73 -11.17 1.80
N TYR A 78 -15.76 -10.16 0.91
CA TYR A 78 -17.01 -9.50 0.52
C TYR A 78 -17.95 -10.47 -0.20
N GLY A 79 -17.41 -11.37 -1.01
CA GLY A 79 -18.18 -12.45 -1.63
C GLY A 79 -18.88 -13.33 -0.60
N LYS A 80 -18.16 -13.71 0.46
CA LYS A 80 -18.75 -14.46 1.58
C LYS A 80 -19.79 -13.65 2.36
N MET A 81 -19.58 -12.36 2.53
CA MET A 81 -20.57 -11.49 3.16
C MET A 81 -21.84 -11.35 2.32
N ALA A 82 -21.74 -11.37 1.00
CA ALA A 82 -22.90 -11.41 0.12
C ALA A 82 -23.75 -12.69 0.32
N GLU A 83 -23.10 -13.84 0.55
CA GLU A 83 -23.81 -15.08 0.90
C GLU A 83 -24.54 -14.95 2.25
N VAL A 84 -23.89 -14.40 3.28
CA VAL A 84 -24.51 -14.14 4.59
C VAL A 84 -25.68 -13.17 4.45
N TRP A 85 -25.49 -12.08 3.70
CA TRP A 85 -26.56 -11.14 3.42
C TRP A 85 -27.79 -11.83 2.80
N ASN A 86 -27.58 -12.69 1.82
CA ASN A 86 -28.66 -13.39 1.13
C ASN A 86 -29.42 -14.38 2.04
N GLU A 87 -28.72 -14.99 3.00
CA GLU A 87 -29.35 -15.83 4.02
C GLU A 87 -30.23 -15.00 4.98
N GLU A 88 -29.78 -13.82 5.37
CA GLU A 88 -30.48 -12.93 6.31
C GLU A 88 -31.57 -12.10 5.64
N HIS A 89 -31.42 -11.84 4.32
CA HIS A 89 -32.32 -10.98 3.55
C HIS A 89 -32.84 -11.67 2.26
N PRO A 90 -33.59 -12.78 2.38
CA PRO A 90 -34.02 -13.58 1.23
C PRO A 90 -34.91 -12.82 0.23
N ASP A 91 -35.53 -11.71 0.67
CA ASP A 91 -36.34 -10.85 -0.20
C ASP A 91 -35.54 -9.72 -0.88
N GLN A 92 -34.25 -9.59 -0.57
CA GLN A 92 -33.34 -8.55 -1.07
C GLN A 92 -31.94 -9.13 -1.36
N THR A 93 -31.93 -10.23 -2.11
CA THR A 93 -30.68 -10.90 -2.45
C THR A 93 -29.80 -10.05 -3.36
N ILE A 94 -28.50 -10.26 -3.24
CA ILE A 94 -27.47 -9.60 -4.05
C ILE A 94 -26.57 -10.63 -4.74
N GLU A 95 -26.04 -10.22 -5.88
CA GLU A 95 -24.88 -10.82 -6.53
C GLU A 95 -23.76 -9.78 -6.55
N ILE A 96 -22.57 -10.14 -6.11
CA ILE A 96 -21.40 -9.24 -6.13
C ILE A 96 -20.33 -9.77 -7.05
N THR A 97 -19.89 -8.96 -8.01
CA THR A 97 -18.73 -9.23 -8.86
C THR A 97 -17.53 -8.46 -8.37
N CYS A 98 -16.58 -9.17 -7.76
CA CYS A 98 -15.34 -8.60 -7.23
C CYS A 98 -14.24 -8.69 -8.30
N THR A 99 -13.70 -7.56 -8.73
CA THR A 99 -12.55 -7.49 -9.63
C THR A 99 -11.33 -6.99 -8.86
N THR A 100 -10.31 -7.85 -8.79
CA THR A 100 -9.02 -7.54 -8.18
C THR A 100 -8.08 -7.00 -9.24
N TYR A 101 -7.58 -5.80 -9.04
CA TYR A 101 -6.59 -5.13 -9.89
C TYR A 101 -5.26 -5.00 -9.14
N PRO A 102 -4.15 -4.76 -9.84
CA PRO A 102 -2.94 -4.25 -9.21
C PRO A 102 -3.23 -2.98 -8.40
N TYR A 103 -2.54 -2.81 -7.27
CA TYR A 103 -2.79 -1.70 -6.33
C TYR A 103 -2.85 -0.33 -7.02
N SER A 104 -1.83 0.03 -7.77
CA SER A 104 -1.73 1.34 -8.44
C SER A 104 -2.79 1.52 -9.53
N ASP A 105 -3.07 0.44 -10.28
CA ASP A 105 -4.02 0.45 -11.39
C ASP A 105 -5.45 0.64 -10.88
N MET A 106 -5.81 -0.04 -9.79
CA MET A 106 -7.13 0.08 -9.18
C MET A 106 -7.41 1.50 -8.74
N HIS A 107 -6.49 2.12 -7.97
CA HIS A 107 -6.67 3.48 -7.47
C HIS A 107 -6.68 4.52 -8.60
N THR A 108 -5.81 4.39 -9.59
CA THR A 108 -5.78 5.26 -10.77
C THR A 108 -7.08 5.16 -11.58
N LYS A 109 -7.58 3.94 -11.77
CA LYS A 109 -8.83 3.68 -12.45
C LYS A 109 -10.02 4.28 -11.71
N LEU A 110 -10.07 4.12 -10.37
CA LEU A 110 -11.10 4.70 -9.53
C LEU A 110 -11.14 6.23 -9.66
N LEU A 111 -10.00 6.90 -9.47
CA LEU A 111 -9.90 8.35 -9.60
C LEU A 111 -10.34 8.83 -10.98
N THR A 112 -9.94 8.14 -12.04
CA THR A 112 -10.34 8.46 -13.42
C THR A 112 -11.86 8.33 -13.60
N ALA A 113 -12.47 7.28 -13.07
CA ALA A 113 -13.91 7.06 -13.15
C ALA A 113 -14.71 8.11 -12.38
N LEU A 114 -14.27 8.46 -11.16
CA LEU A 114 -14.89 9.49 -10.34
C LEU A 114 -14.77 10.87 -11.01
N GLN A 115 -13.61 11.23 -11.57
CA GLN A 115 -13.42 12.48 -12.32
C GLN A 115 -14.30 12.54 -13.57
N ALA A 116 -14.50 11.43 -14.23
CA ALA A 116 -15.39 11.33 -15.41
C ALA A 116 -16.89 11.32 -15.01
N GLY A 117 -17.21 11.07 -13.73
CA GLY A 117 -18.58 10.91 -13.24
C GLY A 117 -19.30 9.69 -13.80
N THR A 118 -18.54 8.68 -14.25
CA THR A 118 -19.08 7.43 -14.83
C THR A 118 -18.06 6.30 -14.77
N GLY A 119 -18.57 5.05 -14.69
CA GLY A 119 -17.74 3.85 -14.74
C GLY A 119 -17.04 3.49 -13.43
N ALA A 120 -17.37 4.16 -12.33
CA ALA A 120 -17.00 3.71 -11.00
C ALA A 120 -17.82 2.47 -10.58
N PRO A 121 -17.29 1.59 -9.73
CA PRO A 121 -18.02 0.46 -9.19
C PRO A 121 -19.02 0.92 -8.12
N ASP A 122 -19.91 0.01 -7.70
CA ASP A 122 -20.84 0.27 -6.59
C ASP A 122 -20.10 0.28 -5.24
N ILE A 123 -19.06 -0.55 -5.11
CA ILE A 123 -18.21 -0.66 -3.92
C ILE A 123 -16.74 -0.65 -4.35
N CYS A 124 -15.90 0.06 -3.63
CA CYS A 124 -14.47 0.06 -3.86
C CYS A 124 -13.70 -0.05 -2.56
N ASP A 125 -12.70 -0.93 -2.56
CA ASP A 125 -11.75 -1.07 -1.46
C ASP A 125 -10.63 -0.05 -1.67
N VAL A 126 -10.54 0.96 -0.82
CA VAL A 126 -9.59 2.07 -0.96
C VAL A 126 -8.59 2.03 0.19
N GLU A 127 -7.31 1.98 -0.14
CA GLU A 127 -6.25 2.04 0.87
C GLU A 127 -6.24 3.42 1.52
N VAL A 128 -5.96 3.47 2.84
CA VAL A 128 -6.09 4.68 3.66
C VAL A 128 -5.24 5.85 3.17
N GLY A 129 -4.04 5.60 2.65
CA GLY A 129 -3.17 6.64 2.09
C GLY A 129 -3.65 7.20 0.75
N GLN A 130 -4.52 6.46 0.05
CA GLN A 130 -5.13 6.90 -1.21
C GLN A 130 -6.48 7.59 -1.00
N PHE A 131 -7.12 7.37 0.15
CA PHE A 131 -8.45 7.91 0.42
C PHE A 131 -8.55 9.44 0.35
N PRO A 132 -7.57 10.23 0.83
CA PRO A 132 -7.58 11.68 0.66
C PRO A 132 -7.72 12.12 -0.80
N ASN A 133 -7.12 11.40 -1.75
CA ASN A 133 -7.25 11.71 -3.18
C ASN A 133 -8.67 11.44 -3.72
N VAL A 134 -9.39 10.51 -3.09
CA VAL A 134 -10.76 10.14 -3.46
C VAL A 134 -11.76 11.18 -2.98
N VAL A 135 -11.59 11.72 -1.77
CA VAL A 135 -12.51 12.75 -1.22
C VAL A 135 -12.16 14.17 -1.66
N ALA A 136 -10.95 14.44 -2.14
CA ALA A 136 -10.53 15.78 -2.57
C ALA A 136 -11.31 16.26 -3.81
N GLY A 137 -12.49 16.83 -3.61
CA GLY A 137 -13.37 17.36 -4.65
C GLY A 137 -14.10 16.31 -5.49
N LEU A 138 -14.13 15.04 -5.04
CA LEU A 138 -14.84 13.94 -5.68
C LEU A 138 -15.92 13.33 -4.74
N ASP A 139 -16.05 13.85 -3.53
CA ASP A 139 -17.03 13.49 -2.51
C ASP A 139 -18.47 13.49 -3.03
N GLN A 140 -18.80 14.36 -3.98
CA GLN A 140 -20.08 14.40 -4.67
C GLN A 140 -20.49 13.08 -5.36
N TRP A 141 -19.55 12.19 -5.61
CA TRP A 141 -19.77 10.88 -6.24
C TRP A 141 -19.81 9.74 -5.22
N LEU A 142 -19.58 10.05 -3.94
CA LEU A 142 -19.57 9.10 -2.86
C LEU A 142 -20.87 9.19 -2.06
N VAL A 143 -21.27 8.09 -1.43
CA VAL A 143 -22.44 8.04 -0.56
C VAL A 143 -21.97 8.27 0.88
N PRO A 144 -22.51 9.27 1.60
CA PRO A 144 -22.26 9.42 3.02
C PRO A 144 -22.76 8.19 3.80
N LEU A 145 -21.93 7.66 4.68
CA LEU A 145 -22.20 6.45 5.44
C LEU A 145 -22.63 6.68 6.89
N ASP A 146 -22.79 7.94 7.32
CA ASP A 146 -23.05 8.31 8.71
C ASP A 146 -24.24 7.56 9.32
N ASP A 147 -25.39 7.56 8.64
CA ASP A 147 -26.60 6.90 9.12
C ASP A 147 -26.45 5.39 9.22
N TYR A 148 -25.68 4.79 8.30
CA TYR A 148 -25.39 3.35 8.27
C TYR A 148 -24.36 2.96 9.33
N ALA A 149 -23.36 3.81 9.57
CA ALA A 149 -22.32 3.58 10.55
C ALA A 149 -22.79 3.84 12.00
N ALA A 150 -23.73 4.76 12.21
CA ALA A 150 -24.18 5.20 13.52
C ALA A 150 -24.48 4.06 14.52
N PRO A 151 -25.19 2.96 14.15
CA PRO A 151 -25.46 1.86 15.07
C PRO A 151 -24.21 1.10 15.53
N TYR A 152 -23.12 1.20 14.81
CA TYR A 152 -21.89 0.42 15.00
C TYR A 152 -20.74 1.23 15.59
N MET A 153 -20.86 2.55 15.67
CA MET A 153 -19.77 3.46 16.09
C MET A 153 -19.20 3.14 17.47
N GLU A 154 -20.02 2.63 18.40
CA GLU A 154 -19.55 2.24 19.74
C GLU A 154 -18.62 1.01 19.71
N THR A 155 -18.71 0.19 18.67
CA THR A 155 -17.90 -1.02 18.48
C THR A 155 -16.71 -0.83 17.56
N MET A 156 -16.67 0.31 16.86
CA MET A 156 -15.59 0.66 15.94
C MET A 156 -14.45 1.39 16.66
N VAL A 157 -13.25 1.25 16.14
CA VAL A 157 -12.11 2.08 16.55
C VAL A 157 -12.26 3.45 15.90
N LYS A 158 -12.69 4.43 16.68
CA LYS A 158 -13.03 5.78 16.18
C LYS A 158 -11.88 6.41 15.38
N ALA A 159 -10.64 6.35 15.89
CA ALA A 159 -9.49 6.90 15.18
C ALA A 159 -9.31 6.29 13.78
N ARG A 160 -9.67 5.03 13.59
CA ARG A 160 -9.63 4.38 12.28
C ARG A 160 -10.81 4.81 11.40
N MET A 161 -11.98 4.99 11.97
CA MET A 161 -13.14 5.51 11.25
C MET A 161 -12.90 6.94 10.76
N ASP A 162 -12.30 7.79 11.61
CA ASP A 162 -12.01 9.19 11.28
C ASP A 162 -11.08 9.36 10.07
N THR A 163 -10.26 8.36 9.73
CA THR A 163 -9.41 8.40 8.52
C THR A 163 -10.21 8.34 7.21
N TYR A 164 -11.49 7.98 7.27
CA TYR A 164 -12.39 7.92 6.13
C TYR A 164 -13.46 9.03 6.15
N ALA A 165 -13.21 10.12 6.87
CA ALA A 165 -14.04 11.31 6.85
C ALA A 165 -13.59 12.27 5.72
N GLY A 166 -14.56 12.94 5.10
CA GLY A 166 -14.33 14.07 4.22
C GLY A 166 -14.10 15.38 5.00
N GLU A 167 -13.72 16.45 4.31
CA GLU A 167 -13.54 17.79 4.91
C GLU A 167 -14.85 18.35 5.50
N ASP A 168 -15.98 17.92 5.00
CA ASP A 168 -17.32 18.27 5.50
C ASP A 168 -17.70 17.53 6.78
N GLY A 169 -16.88 16.58 7.22
CA GLY A 169 -17.04 15.77 8.43
C GLY A 169 -17.94 14.55 8.27
N HIS A 170 -18.41 14.25 7.06
CA HIS A 170 -19.13 13.03 6.74
C HIS A 170 -18.18 11.86 6.50
N TYR A 171 -18.61 10.65 6.89
CA TYR A 171 -17.87 9.43 6.59
C TYR A 171 -18.23 8.90 5.21
N TYR A 172 -17.25 8.73 4.34
CA TYR A 172 -17.41 8.19 2.98
C TYR A 172 -16.82 6.80 2.83
N GLY A 173 -16.21 6.27 3.87
CA GLY A 173 -15.69 4.92 3.91
C GLY A 173 -15.87 4.30 5.29
N ALA A 174 -15.86 2.97 5.32
CA ALA A 174 -15.86 2.19 6.55
C ALA A 174 -14.58 1.34 6.59
N PRO A 175 -13.85 1.30 7.72
CA PRO A 175 -12.62 0.53 7.80
C PRO A 175 -12.92 -0.97 7.72
N TYR A 176 -12.26 -1.64 6.78
CA TYR A 176 -12.33 -3.08 6.61
C TYR A 176 -11.69 -3.84 7.79
N HIS A 177 -10.57 -3.31 8.29
CA HIS A 177 -9.83 -3.89 9.42
C HIS A 177 -9.03 -2.81 10.15
N VAL A 178 -8.53 -3.19 11.33
CA VAL A 178 -7.57 -2.39 12.09
C VAL A 178 -6.28 -3.17 12.20
N GLY A 179 -5.21 -2.61 11.64
CA GLY A 179 -3.84 -3.09 11.85
C GLY A 179 -3.21 -2.37 13.03
N ALA A 180 -2.68 -3.10 13.99
CA ALA A 180 -1.83 -2.53 15.03
C ALA A 180 -0.37 -2.60 14.56
N THR A 181 0.42 -1.56 14.88
CA THR A 181 1.87 -1.63 14.72
C THR A 181 2.40 -2.63 15.73
N VAL A 182 3.07 -3.67 15.24
CA VAL A 182 3.62 -4.75 16.06
C VAL A 182 5.00 -5.14 15.54
N MET A 183 5.81 -5.71 16.41
CA MET A 183 7.08 -6.33 16.03
C MET A 183 6.88 -7.86 15.95
N TYR A 184 7.31 -8.43 14.83
CA TYR A 184 7.36 -9.89 14.64
C TYR A 184 8.79 -10.39 14.86
N TYR A 185 8.93 -11.41 15.69
CA TYR A 185 10.21 -12.05 15.94
C TYR A 185 10.17 -13.51 15.46
N ASN A 186 11.21 -13.92 14.75
CA ASN A 186 11.44 -15.33 14.47
C ASN A 186 12.22 -15.93 15.64
N VAL A 187 11.50 -16.34 16.70
CA VAL A 187 12.07 -16.86 17.95
C VAL A 187 12.96 -18.07 17.69
N ALA A 188 12.56 -19.00 16.81
CA ALA A 188 13.33 -20.19 16.50
C ALA A 188 14.67 -19.84 15.82
N ALA A 189 14.67 -18.93 14.84
CA ALA A 189 15.89 -18.49 14.18
C ALA A 189 16.82 -17.74 15.16
N MET A 190 16.26 -16.94 16.06
CA MET A 190 17.04 -16.26 17.10
C MET A 190 17.67 -17.25 18.08
N ALA A 191 16.91 -18.26 18.54
CA ALA A 191 17.41 -19.30 19.43
C ALA A 191 18.56 -20.08 18.81
N GLU A 192 18.43 -20.47 17.54
CA GLU A 192 19.48 -21.15 16.78
C GLU A 192 20.75 -20.29 16.65
N ALA A 193 20.58 -19.04 16.21
CA ALA A 193 21.71 -18.13 16.00
C ALA A 193 22.45 -17.80 17.30
N MET A 194 21.72 -17.56 18.38
CA MET A 194 22.27 -17.17 19.67
C MET A 194 22.73 -18.36 20.52
N GLY A 195 22.37 -19.61 20.13
CA GLY A 195 22.72 -20.82 20.88
C GLY A 195 22.03 -20.92 22.23
N ILE A 196 20.82 -20.36 22.37
CA ILE A 196 20.00 -20.37 23.59
C ILE A 196 18.64 -21.01 23.31
N SER A 197 17.82 -21.22 24.31
CA SER A 197 16.47 -21.78 24.17
C SER A 197 15.48 -20.71 23.66
N GLU A 198 14.37 -21.15 23.07
CA GLU A 198 13.27 -20.25 22.64
C GLU A 198 12.65 -19.50 23.84
N ASP A 199 12.60 -20.11 25.01
CA ASP A 199 12.13 -19.47 26.25
C ASP A 199 13.07 -18.32 26.67
N GLU A 200 14.40 -18.50 26.53
CA GLU A 200 15.37 -17.44 26.81
C GLU A 200 15.28 -16.32 25.78
N VAL A 201 15.05 -16.60 24.50
CA VAL A 201 14.77 -15.59 23.47
C VAL A 201 13.52 -14.80 23.82
N THR A 202 12.43 -15.50 24.15
CA THR A 202 11.17 -14.85 24.54
C THR A 202 11.36 -13.93 25.74
N ALA A 203 12.09 -14.37 26.77
CA ALA A 203 12.40 -13.56 27.93
C ALA A 203 13.22 -12.30 27.58
N LYS A 204 14.15 -12.40 26.62
CA LYS A 204 14.91 -11.23 26.10
C LYS A 204 13.98 -10.26 25.37
N ILE A 205 13.09 -10.76 24.50
CA ILE A 205 12.10 -9.95 23.78
C ILE A 205 11.17 -9.23 24.77
N ASP A 206 10.66 -9.93 25.77
CA ASP A 206 9.79 -9.38 26.81
C ASP A 206 10.48 -8.29 27.67
N SER A 207 11.81 -8.25 27.68
CA SER A 207 12.58 -7.26 28.39
C SER A 207 12.82 -5.98 27.58
N VAL A 208 12.50 -5.96 26.29
CA VAL A 208 12.64 -4.79 25.42
C VAL A 208 11.53 -3.77 25.74
N VAL A 209 11.91 -2.61 26.26
CA VAL A 209 11.00 -1.53 26.65
C VAL A 209 11.30 -0.23 25.89
N THR A 210 12.55 -0.06 25.48
CA THR A 210 13.02 1.15 24.80
C THR A 210 13.70 0.80 23.47
N TRP A 211 13.91 1.80 22.62
CA TRP A 211 14.70 1.64 21.40
C TRP A 211 16.15 1.24 21.68
N ASP A 212 16.72 1.70 22.78
CA ASP A 212 18.07 1.29 23.20
C ASP A 212 18.11 -0.22 23.56
N ASP A 213 17.07 -0.74 24.22
CA ASP A 213 16.94 -2.18 24.50
C ASP A 213 16.79 -2.98 23.21
N TYR A 214 15.98 -2.46 22.27
CA TYR A 214 15.79 -3.07 20.96
C TYR A 214 17.10 -3.13 20.15
N GLN A 215 17.86 -2.03 20.14
CA GLN A 215 19.17 -1.99 19.49
C GLN A 215 20.14 -2.97 20.16
N ALA A 216 20.20 -3.00 21.48
CA ALA A 216 21.07 -3.92 22.20
C ALA A 216 20.77 -5.39 21.90
N LEU A 217 19.47 -5.77 21.81
CA LEU A 217 19.07 -7.09 21.39
C LEU A 217 19.49 -7.40 19.94
N GLY A 218 19.33 -6.43 19.05
CA GLY A 218 19.76 -6.53 17.66
C GLY A 218 21.26 -6.72 17.51
N ASP A 219 22.05 -5.95 18.23
CA ASP A 219 23.52 -6.06 18.25
C ASP A 219 23.97 -7.44 18.76
N GLU A 220 23.35 -7.94 19.83
CA GLU A 220 23.62 -9.29 20.37
C GLU A 220 23.30 -10.38 19.32
N TYR A 221 22.16 -10.26 18.64
CA TYR A 221 21.75 -11.20 17.61
C TYR A 221 22.69 -11.20 16.40
N VAL A 222 23.03 -10.02 15.87
CA VAL A 222 23.95 -9.88 14.72
C VAL A 222 25.34 -10.39 15.07
N ALA A 223 25.84 -10.11 16.28
CA ALA A 223 27.10 -10.65 16.76
C ALA A 223 27.10 -12.20 16.87
N ALA A 224 25.97 -12.78 17.27
CA ALA A 224 25.83 -14.23 17.37
C ALA A 224 25.80 -14.91 15.99
N ILE A 225 25.14 -14.31 14.99
CA ILE A 225 25.15 -14.81 13.62
C ILE A 225 26.57 -14.79 13.03
N GLY A 226 27.32 -13.71 13.23
CA GLY A 226 28.69 -13.54 12.74
C GLY A 226 28.83 -13.58 11.22
N GLU A 227 27.77 -13.39 10.47
CA GLU A 227 27.75 -13.41 9.00
C GLU A 227 27.55 -11.99 8.45
N GLU A 228 28.34 -11.60 7.44
CA GLU A 228 28.16 -10.35 6.73
C GLU A 228 26.85 -10.36 5.91
N GLY A 229 26.13 -9.23 5.88
CA GLY A 229 24.86 -9.10 5.16
C GLY A 229 23.65 -9.70 5.87
N LYS A 230 23.79 -10.11 7.12
CA LYS A 230 22.66 -10.49 7.97
C LYS A 230 22.32 -9.38 8.94
N TYR A 231 21.03 -9.12 9.08
CA TYR A 231 20.50 -8.00 9.85
C TYR A 231 19.43 -8.50 10.82
N PHE A 232 19.25 -7.77 11.91
CA PHE A 232 18.21 -8.05 12.90
C PHE A 232 16.83 -7.63 12.40
N THR A 233 16.76 -6.53 11.67
CA THR A 233 15.53 -5.98 11.12
C THR A 233 15.77 -5.39 9.74
N SER A 234 14.69 -5.11 9.04
CA SER A 234 14.67 -4.34 7.79
C SER A 234 13.72 -3.17 7.91
N VAL A 235 14.03 -2.09 7.23
CA VAL A 235 13.21 -0.88 7.16
C VAL A 235 12.79 -0.68 5.71
N ASP A 236 11.49 -0.57 5.48
CA ASP A 236 10.99 -0.11 4.19
C ASP A 236 11.18 1.40 4.08
N THR A 237 12.04 1.81 3.16
CA THR A 237 12.32 3.23 2.88
C THR A 237 11.49 3.77 1.71
N GLY A 238 10.64 2.94 1.10
CA GLY A 238 9.75 3.32 0.02
C GLY A 238 8.46 4.00 0.46
N GLY A 239 8.16 3.98 1.77
CA GLY A 239 6.96 4.54 2.37
C GLY A 239 7.25 5.51 3.51
N THR A 240 6.20 5.98 4.16
CA THR A 240 6.24 6.93 5.27
C THR A 240 5.95 6.30 6.64
N ASP A 241 5.84 4.97 6.71
CA ASP A 241 5.37 4.26 7.91
C ASP A 241 6.27 4.51 9.13
N TRP A 242 7.59 4.58 8.93
CA TRP A 242 8.52 4.90 10.01
C TRP A 242 8.38 6.32 10.52
N LEU A 243 8.09 7.27 9.64
CA LEU A 243 7.78 8.64 10.03
C LEU A 243 6.50 8.68 10.89
N TRP A 244 5.44 7.98 10.47
CA TRP A 244 4.20 7.89 11.25
C TRP A 244 4.44 7.28 12.64
N LEU A 245 5.24 6.21 12.71
CA LEU A 245 5.60 5.58 13.97
C LEU A 245 6.35 6.55 14.88
N ALA A 246 7.37 7.21 14.36
CA ALA A 246 8.16 8.19 15.11
C ALA A 246 7.30 9.37 15.56
N MET A 247 6.44 9.92 14.72
CA MET A 247 5.51 10.99 15.10
C MET A 247 4.57 10.58 16.23
N ALA A 248 4.01 9.37 16.16
CA ALA A 248 3.13 8.84 17.21
C ALA A 248 3.89 8.68 18.53
N GLU A 249 5.13 8.26 18.50
CA GLU A 249 5.98 8.07 19.70
C GLU A 249 6.40 9.40 20.33
N TYR A 250 6.79 10.38 19.53
CA TYR A 250 7.16 11.71 20.02
C TYR A 250 5.96 12.61 20.30
N GLY A 251 4.75 12.21 19.88
CA GLY A 251 3.54 13.02 20.01
C GLY A 251 3.56 14.30 19.15
N ASP A 252 4.27 14.25 18.03
CA ASP A 252 4.41 15.37 17.12
C ASP A 252 3.13 15.55 16.27
N ASP A 253 2.79 16.82 15.99
CA ASP A 253 1.72 17.20 15.10
C ASP A 253 2.32 17.58 13.73
N TRP A 254 1.91 16.86 12.69
CA TRP A 254 2.36 17.06 11.32
C TRP A 254 1.37 17.91 10.49
N THR A 255 0.58 18.77 11.15
CA THR A 255 -0.34 19.67 10.47
C THR A 255 0.40 20.54 9.45
N GLY A 256 -0.10 20.59 8.22
CA GLY A 256 0.57 21.27 7.10
C GLY A 256 1.53 20.41 6.30
N GLY A 257 1.81 19.17 6.71
CA GLY A 257 2.61 18.21 5.96
C GLY A 257 4.01 18.75 5.60
N PHE A 258 4.48 18.41 4.41
CA PHE A 258 5.78 18.87 3.90
C PHE A 258 5.78 20.34 3.44
N ASP A 259 4.61 20.97 3.32
CA ASP A 259 4.48 22.38 2.95
C ASP A 259 4.82 23.33 4.11
N ASP A 260 4.76 22.85 5.36
CA ASP A 260 5.19 23.63 6.53
C ASP A 260 6.67 23.35 6.85
N PRO A 261 7.57 24.34 6.64
CA PRO A 261 8.99 24.18 6.93
C PRO A 261 9.28 23.95 8.43
N ALA A 262 8.35 24.23 9.34
CA ALA A 262 8.51 23.95 10.76
C ALA A 262 8.51 22.44 11.02
N ASN A 263 7.84 21.64 10.24
CA ASN A 263 7.73 20.20 10.42
C ASN A 263 9.08 19.46 10.28
N VAL A 264 10.02 20.00 9.51
CA VAL A 264 11.39 19.43 9.43
C VAL A 264 12.18 19.59 10.73
N GLN A 265 11.72 20.39 11.66
CA GLN A 265 12.34 20.59 12.98
C GLN A 265 11.70 19.75 14.08
N LEU A 266 10.65 18.99 13.77
CA LEU A 266 10.01 18.08 14.73
C LEU A 266 10.99 17.01 15.21
N ASP A 267 10.88 16.62 16.47
CA ASP A 267 11.76 15.62 17.08
C ASP A 267 11.68 14.27 16.34
N SER A 268 10.51 13.89 15.88
CA SER A 268 10.30 12.69 15.06
C SER A 268 11.14 12.71 13.78
N VAL A 269 11.27 13.85 13.10
CA VAL A 269 12.06 14.00 11.87
C VAL A 269 13.56 14.07 12.13
N GLN A 270 13.95 14.73 13.21
CA GLN A 270 15.38 14.98 13.52
C GLN A 270 16.07 13.76 14.15
N LYS A 271 15.28 12.82 14.72
CA LYS A 271 15.80 11.66 15.45
C LYS A 271 15.52 10.32 14.77
N MET A 272 14.81 10.33 13.62
CA MET A 272 14.74 9.19 12.72
C MET A 272 16.09 8.88 12.10
#